data_bc927b4a812f858978595fb62063fb98
#
_entry.id   bc927b4a812f858978595fb62063fb98
#
_cell.length_a   1.000
_cell.length_b   1.000
_cell.length_c   1.000
_cell.angle_alpha   90.00
_cell.angle_beta   90.00
_cell.angle_gamma   90.00
#
_symmetry.space_group_name_H-M   'P 1'
#
loop_
_entity.id
_entity.type
_entity.pdbx_description
1 polymer ?
#
loop_
_entity_poly.entity_id
_entity_poly.type
_entity_poly.pdbx_seq_one_letter_code
_entity_poly.pdbx_strand_id
1 'polypeptide(L)'
;MITPALLISATGTFILSTSNRLGRCVDRMRGIMAILEEDRAATASHHLSEERKTFLMSQVDLLTKRSRILARVLVYLYSASGVFMATSVSIALASVAMEQWSWLPLLLGIAGAVFQFVASIMLIGEARLSRAGLEDEAKYVVRLAQRELRPAVEAVAAEIQPEGG
;
A
#
# COMPACT_ATOMS: atom_id res chain seq x y z
N MET A 1 -32.09 -14.06 -2.71
CA MET A 1 -31.76 -12.61 -2.59
C MET A 1 -30.60 -12.29 -1.60
N ILE A 2 -30.07 -13.24 -0.84
CA ILE A 2 -28.99 -12.99 0.16
C ILE A 2 -27.62 -12.80 -0.50
N THR A 3 -27.33 -13.51 -1.60
CA THR A 3 -26.00 -13.53 -2.24
C THR A 3 -25.47 -12.14 -2.67
N PRO A 4 -26.25 -11.27 -3.38
CA PRO A 4 -25.76 -9.94 -3.73
C PRO A 4 -25.46 -9.06 -2.51
N ALA A 5 -26.27 -9.15 -1.45
CA ALA A 5 -26.06 -8.39 -0.23
C ALA A 5 -24.77 -8.79 0.49
N LEU A 6 -24.45 -10.09 0.53
CA LEU A 6 -23.17 -10.58 1.08
C LEU A 6 -21.98 -10.11 0.25
N LEU A 7 -22.08 -10.10 -1.09
CA LEU A 7 -21.03 -9.62 -1.97
C LEU A 7 -20.78 -8.11 -1.80
N ILE A 8 -21.83 -7.31 -1.65
CA ILE A 8 -21.72 -5.87 -1.38
C ILE A 8 -21.04 -5.64 -0.03
N SER A 9 -21.43 -6.37 1.02
CA SER A 9 -20.83 -6.27 2.34
C SER A 9 -19.34 -6.64 2.33
N ALA A 10 -18.98 -7.76 1.67
CA ALA A 10 -17.60 -8.17 1.51
C ALA A 10 -16.78 -7.13 0.74
N THR A 11 -17.32 -6.60 -0.37
CA THR A 11 -16.67 -5.55 -1.15
C THR A 11 -16.46 -4.29 -0.32
N GLY A 12 -17.43 -3.90 0.51
CA GLY A 12 -17.33 -2.77 1.43
C GLY A 12 -16.16 -2.93 2.42
N THR A 13 -15.95 -4.11 2.94
CA THR A 13 -14.80 -4.44 3.80
C THR A 13 -13.47 -4.29 3.06
N PHE A 14 -13.38 -4.75 1.80
CA PHE A 14 -12.19 -4.54 0.97
C PHE A 14 -11.93 -3.05 0.68
N ILE A 15 -12.98 -2.27 0.38
CA ILE A 15 -12.89 -0.83 0.17
C ILE A 15 -12.32 -0.16 1.42
N LEU A 16 -12.86 -0.43 2.60
CA LEU A 16 -12.40 0.15 3.87
C LEU A 16 -10.94 -0.20 4.14
N SER A 17 -10.58 -1.47 4.02
CA SER A 17 -9.20 -1.94 4.22
C SER A 17 -8.23 -1.27 3.26
N THR A 18 -8.59 -1.17 1.98
CA THR A 18 -7.75 -0.58 0.93
C THR A 18 -7.63 0.94 1.11
N SER A 19 -8.71 1.65 1.47
CA SER A 19 -8.70 3.08 1.79
C SER A 19 -7.78 3.38 2.97
N ASN A 20 -7.83 2.58 4.03
CA ASN A 20 -6.93 2.72 5.18
C ASN A 20 -5.46 2.50 4.82
N ARG A 21 -5.16 1.56 3.90
CA ARG A 21 -3.80 1.36 3.37
C ARG A 21 -3.33 2.56 2.56
N LEU A 22 -4.19 3.10 1.70
CA LEU A 22 -3.90 4.28 0.91
C LEU A 22 -3.63 5.49 1.81
N GLY A 23 -4.46 5.74 2.82
CA GLY A 23 -4.28 6.80 3.81
C GLY A 23 -2.89 6.72 4.44
N ARG A 24 -2.51 5.55 4.97
CA ARG A 24 -1.17 5.36 5.57
C ARG A 24 -0.01 5.63 4.60
N CYS A 25 -0.15 5.27 3.31
CA CYS A 25 0.87 5.58 2.31
C CYS A 25 1.01 7.10 2.10
N VAL A 26 -0.12 7.81 2.02
CA VAL A 26 -0.16 9.27 1.84
C VAL A 26 0.42 9.98 3.06
N ASP A 27 0.02 9.58 4.27
CA ASP A 27 0.50 10.19 5.51
C ASP A 27 2.01 9.99 5.68
N ARG A 28 2.53 8.80 5.39
CA ARG A 28 3.97 8.53 5.41
C ARG A 28 4.71 9.38 4.36
N MET A 29 4.15 9.52 3.16
CA MET A 29 4.74 10.35 2.10
C MET A 29 4.79 11.82 2.53
N ARG A 30 3.73 12.36 3.15
CA ARG A 30 3.69 13.72 3.69
C ARG A 30 4.74 13.91 4.79
N GLY A 31 4.90 12.92 5.68
CA GLY A 31 5.93 12.96 6.73
C GLY A 31 7.35 13.04 6.15
N ILE A 32 7.65 12.27 5.11
CA ILE A 32 8.97 12.33 4.44
C ILE A 32 9.18 13.69 3.75
N MET A 33 8.15 14.20 3.07
CA MET A 33 8.21 15.52 2.43
C MET A 33 8.47 16.64 3.44
N ALA A 34 7.81 16.62 4.61
CA ALA A 34 8.05 17.58 5.68
C ALA A 34 9.51 17.57 6.16
N ILE A 35 10.11 16.38 6.34
CA ILE A 35 11.52 16.24 6.72
C ILE A 35 12.45 16.83 5.64
N LEU A 36 12.15 16.62 4.36
CA LEU A 36 12.95 17.17 3.26
C LEU A 36 12.80 18.68 3.13
N GLU A 37 11.62 19.25 3.41
CA GLU A 37 11.38 20.70 3.44
C GLU A 37 12.11 21.36 4.62
N GLU A 38 12.09 20.74 5.80
CA GLU A 38 12.82 21.20 6.98
C GLU A 38 14.34 21.22 6.73
N ASP A 39 14.88 20.16 6.12
CA ASP A 39 16.30 20.10 5.73
C ASP A 39 16.67 21.22 4.74
N ARG A 40 15.76 21.51 3.79
CA ARG A 40 15.97 22.58 2.81
C ARG A 40 15.98 23.98 3.45
N ALA A 41 15.22 24.17 4.53
CA ALA A 41 15.14 25.42 5.26
C ALA A 41 16.23 25.56 6.33
N ALA A 42 16.92 24.48 6.70
CA ALA A 42 17.94 24.45 7.75
C ALA A 42 19.21 25.19 7.31
N THR A 43 19.86 25.81 8.28
CA THR A 43 21.19 26.44 8.11
C THR A 43 22.27 25.34 7.97
N ALA A 44 23.39 25.63 7.31
CA ALA A 44 24.43 24.70 6.86
C ALA A 44 24.97 23.67 7.88
N SER A 45 24.71 23.86 9.16
CA SER A 45 25.14 22.95 10.23
C SER A 45 24.20 21.77 10.51
N HIS A 46 23.01 21.73 9.92
CA HIS A 46 21.96 20.75 10.19
C HIS A 46 21.45 20.00 8.94
N HIS A 47 22.21 20.05 7.85
CA HIS A 47 21.79 19.34 6.62
C HIS A 47 21.89 17.82 6.77
N LEU A 48 20.85 17.13 6.26
CA LEU A 48 20.88 15.69 6.10
C LEU A 48 22.00 15.27 5.13
N SER A 49 22.65 14.13 5.41
CA SER A 49 23.63 13.58 4.46
C SER A 49 22.98 13.28 3.11
N GLU A 50 23.72 13.44 2.03
CA GLU A 50 23.23 13.14 0.66
C GLU A 50 22.74 11.69 0.52
N GLU A 51 23.38 10.76 1.24
CA GLU A 51 22.96 9.37 1.29
C GLU A 51 21.53 9.23 1.90
N ARG A 52 21.24 9.97 2.96
CA ARG A 52 19.92 9.98 3.62
C ARG A 52 18.85 10.63 2.76
N LYS A 53 19.17 11.71 2.06
CA LYS A 53 18.26 12.38 1.09
C LYS A 53 17.89 11.44 -0.04
N THR A 54 18.88 10.77 -0.62
CA THR A 54 18.67 9.80 -1.71
C THR A 54 17.78 8.64 -1.24
N PHE A 55 18.01 8.15 -0.02
CA PHE A 55 17.17 7.11 0.58
C PHE A 55 15.72 7.58 0.78
N LEU A 56 15.50 8.78 1.34
CA LEU A 56 14.16 9.33 1.53
C LEU A 56 13.43 9.54 0.20
N MET A 57 14.12 10.02 -0.84
CA MET A 57 13.53 10.16 -2.18
C MET A 57 13.14 8.81 -2.79
N SER A 58 13.94 7.77 -2.61
CA SER A 58 13.59 6.43 -3.08
C SER A 58 12.35 5.87 -2.36
N GLN A 59 12.18 6.18 -1.08
CA GLN A 59 10.98 5.84 -0.31
C GLN A 59 9.73 6.56 -0.83
N VAL A 60 9.85 7.85 -1.18
CA VAL A 60 8.73 8.61 -1.78
C VAL A 60 8.31 8.00 -3.12
N ASP A 61 9.25 7.62 -3.98
CA ASP A 61 8.94 6.96 -5.26
C ASP A 61 8.20 5.62 -5.05
N LEU A 62 8.67 4.81 -4.11
CA LEU A 62 8.01 3.55 -3.75
C LEU A 62 6.58 3.77 -3.23
N LEU A 63 6.41 4.72 -2.30
CA LEU A 63 5.08 5.06 -1.74
C LEU A 63 4.14 5.61 -2.82
N THR A 64 4.66 6.40 -3.76
CA THR A 64 3.90 6.92 -4.90
C THR A 64 3.44 5.80 -5.82
N LYS A 65 4.28 4.82 -6.12
CA LYS A 65 3.89 3.63 -6.90
C LYS A 65 2.80 2.83 -6.19
N ARG A 66 2.95 2.60 -4.89
CA ARG A 66 1.98 1.88 -4.07
C ARG A 66 0.63 2.61 -4.00
N SER A 67 0.64 3.92 -3.73
CA SER A 67 -0.59 4.72 -3.66
C SER A 67 -1.35 4.71 -4.99
N ARG A 68 -0.65 4.74 -6.12
CA ARG A 68 -1.25 4.65 -7.46
C ARG A 68 -1.91 3.28 -7.71
N ILE A 69 -1.29 2.19 -7.25
CA ILE A 69 -1.90 0.85 -7.34
C ILE A 69 -3.14 0.79 -6.47
N LEU A 70 -3.07 1.22 -5.20
CA LEU A 70 -4.19 1.21 -4.26
C LEU A 70 -5.36 2.07 -4.76
N ALA A 71 -5.09 3.24 -5.36
CA ALA A 71 -6.12 4.09 -5.95
C ALA A 71 -6.85 3.37 -7.12
N ARG A 72 -6.12 2.67 -7.99
CA ARG A 72 -6.74 1.86 -9.05
C ARG A 72 -7.57 0.72 -8.49
N VAL A 73 -7.07 0.02 -7.47
CA VAL A 73 -7.83 -1.04 -6.78
C VAL A 73 -9.15 -0.51 -6.26
N LEU A 74 -9.16 0.67 -5.64
CA LEU A 74 -10.40 1.30 -5.16
C LEU A 74 -11.39 1.55 -6.30
N VAL A 75 -10.93 2.00 -7.46
CA VAL A 75 -11.80 2.18 -8.63
C VAL A 75 -12.46 0.86 -9.03
N TYR A 76 -11.70 -0.25 -9.10
CA TYR A 76 -12.27 -1.57 -9.41
C TYR A 76 -13.25 -2.05 -8.35
N LEU A 77 -12.94 -1.84 -7.04
CA LEU A 77 -13.83 -2.23 -5.95
C LEU A 77 -15.14 -1.43 -5.94
N TYR A 78 -15.09 -0.12 -6.18
CA TYR A 78 -16.29 0.70 -6.30
C TYR A 78 -17.12 0.30 -7.54
N SER A 79 -16.46 0.00 -8.66
CA SER A 79 -17.13 -0.52 -9.85
C SER A 79 -17.81 -1.87 -9.58
N ALA A 80 -17.13 -2.80 -8.91
CA ALA A 80 -17.71 -4.07 -8.49
C ALA A 80 -18.94 -3.88 -7.60
N SER A 81 -18.85 -3.00 -6.60
CA SER A 81 -19.96 -2.68 -5.70
C SER A 81 -21.16 -2.11 -6.47
N GLY A 82 -20.93 -1.18 -7.39
CA GLY A 82 -21.99 -0.61 -8.25
C GLY A 82 -22.67 -1.67 -9.11
N VAL A 83 -21.89 -2.58 -9.71
CA VAL A 83 -22.42 -3.69 -10.51
C VAL A 83 -23.21 -4.68 -9.65
N PHE A 84 -22.78 -4.99 -8.43
CA PHE A 84 -23.55 -5.84 -7.51
C PHE A 84 -24.86 -5.17 -7.07
N MET A 85 -24.87 -3.85 -6.88
CA MET A 85 -26.13 -3.11 -6.64
C MET A 85 -27.06 -3.21 -7.85
N ALA A 86 -26.52 -3.00 -9.07
CA ALA A 86 -27.30 -3.17 -10.31
C ALA A 86 -27.85 -4.60 -10.46
N THR A 87 -27.06 -5.61 -10.05
CA THR A 87 -27.52 -7.03 -10.02
C THR A 87 -28.72 -7.16 -9.08
N SER A 88 -28.67 -6.58 -7.88
CA SER A 88 -29.79 -6.65 -6.93
C SER A 88 -31.06 -6.01 -7.48
N VAL A 89 -30.93 -4.85 -8.12
CA VAL A 89 -32.06 -4.16 -8.77
C VAL A 89 -32.60 -4.98 -9.94
N SER A 90 -31.72 -5.57 -10.78
CA SER A 90 -32.15 -6.38 -11.91
C SER A 90 -32.87 -7.67 -11.49
N ILE A 91 -32.49 -8.30 -10.36
CA ILE A 91 -33.23 -9.42 -9.79
C ILE A 91 -34.64 -8.99 -9.37
N ALA A 92 -34.77 -7.83 -8.72
CA ALA A 92 -36.07 -7.31 -8.31
C ALA A 92 -36.96 -7.00 -9.52
N LEU A 93 -36.41 -6.39 -10.58
CA LEU A 93 -37.14 -6.10 -11.81
C LEU A 93 -37.53 -7.39 -12.57
N ALA A 94 -36.65 -8.37 -12.67
CA ALA A 94 -36.93 -9.64 -13.33
C ALA A 94 -38.04 -10.42 -12.61
N SER A 95 -38.24 -10.23 -11.31
CA SER A 95 -39.33 -10.88 -10.58
C SER A 95 -40.72 -10.27 -10.88
N VAL A 96 -40.76 -9.04 -11.40
CA VAL A 96 -42.03 -8.32 -11.69
C VAL A 96 -42.31 -8.23 -13.20
N ALA A 97 -41.28 -8.10 -14.02
CA ALA A 97 -41.34 -7.91 -15.45
C ALA A 97 -40.75 -9.10 -16.20
N MET A 98 -41.58 -9.80 -16.97
CA MET A 98 -41.29 -10.74 -18.05
C MET A 98 -40.00 -11.60 -17.97
N GLU A 99 -40.17 -12.87 -18.16
CA GLU A 99 -39.19 -13.97 -18.28
C GLU A 99 -38.04 -13.73 -19.26
N GLN A 100 -38.20 -12.80 -20.22
CA GLN A 100 -37.21 -12.45 -21.26
C GLN A 100 -35.88 -11.86 -20.71
N TRP A 101 -35.83 -11.27 -19.50
CA TRP A 101 -34.69 -10.59 -18.96
C TRP A 101 -34.02 -11.36 -17.82
N SER A 102 -34.35 -12.63 -17.63
CA SER A 102 -33.84 -13.49 -16.52
C SER A 102 -32.33 -13.73 -16.57
N TRP A 103 -31.68 -13.56 -17.72
CA TRP A 103 -30.23 -13.70 -17.90
C TRP A 103 -29.40 -12.48 -17.46
N LEU A 104 -30.04 -11.28 -17.40
CA LEU A 104 -29.34 -10.02 -17.08
C LEU A 104 -28.70 -10.01 -15.69
N PRO A 105 -29.35 -10.44 -14.60
CA PRO A 105 -28.74 -10.52 -13.28
C PRO A 105 -27.52 -11.42 -13.25
N LEU A 106 -27.51 -12.51 -14.01
CA LEU A 106 -26.39 -13.44 -14.09
C LEU A 106 -25.18 -12.76 -14.73
N LEU A 107 -25.34 -12.07 -15.86
CA LEU A 107 -24.25 -11.35 -16.51
C LEU A 107 -23.68 -10.23 -15.62
N LEU A 108 -24.53 -9.45 -14.96
CA LEU A 108 -24.10 -8.41 -14.05
C LEU A 108 -23.34 -9.01 -12.85
N GLY A 109 -23.82 -10.11 -12.28
CA GLY A 109 -23.14 -10.80 -11.20
C GLY A 109 -21.73 -11.28 -11.58
N ILE A 110 -21.60 -11.87 -12.77
CA ILE A 110 -20.31 -12.29 -13.32
C ILE A 110 -19.39 -11.07 -13.54
N ALA A 111 -19.90 -9.99 -14.14
CA ALA A 111 -19.13 -8.78 -14.35
C ALA A 111 -18.59 -8.17 -13.04
N GLY A 112 -19.44 -8.08 -12.00
CA GLY A 112 -19.03 -7.65 -10.66
C GLY A 112 -17.95 -8.54 -10.05
N ALA A 113 -18.09 -9.86 -10.22
CA ALA A 113 -17.09 -10.83 -9.75
C ALA A 113 -15.75 -10.67 -10.49
N VAL A 114 -15.75 -10.39 -11.78
CA VAL A 114 -14.54 -10.11 -12.55
C VAL A 114 -13.84 -8.84 -12.04
N PHE A 115 -14.56 -7.75 -11.81
CA PHE A 115 -13.97 -6.53 -11.22
C PHE A 115 -13.36 -6.81 -9.84
N GLN A 116 -14.04 -7.56 -8.99
CA GLN A 116 -13.56 -7.96 -7.67
C GLN A 116 -12.29 -8.82 -7.78
N PHE A 117 -12.24 -9.75 -8.72
CA PHE A 117 -11.10 -10.62 -8.95
C PHE A 117 -9.87 -9.83 -9.43
N VAL A 118 -10.04 -8.91 -10.38
CA VAL A 118 -8.97 -8.01 -10.86
C VAL A 118 -8.42 -7.17 -9.69
N ALA A 119 -9.29 -6.58 -8.87
CA ALA A 119 -8.89 -5.83 -7.68
C ALA A 119 -8.05 -6.69 -6.72
N SER A 120 -8.43 -7.95 -6.51
CA SER A 120 -7.72 -8.90 -5.64
C SER A 120 -6.31 -9.20 -6.17
N ILE A 121 -6.16 -9.45 -7.47
CA ILE A 121 -4.84 -9.66 -8.09
C ILE A 121 -3.95 -8.43 -7.91
N MET A 122 -4.48 -7.23 -8.11
CA MET A 122 -3.73 -5.99 -7.92
C MET A 122 -3.29 -5.80 -6.47
N LEU A 123 -4.12 -6.19 -5.48
CA LEU A 123 -3.77 -6.16 -4.06
C LEU A 123 -2.63 -7.12 -3.72
N ILE A 124 -2.58 -8.29 -4.36
CA ILE A 124 -1.45 -9.22 -4.21
C ILE A 124 -0.16 -8.59 -4.73
N GLY A 125 -0.23 -7.92 -5.89
CA GLY A 125 0.91 -7.18 -6.46
C GLY A 125 1.41 -6.07 -5.52
N GLU A 126 0.50 -5.29 -4.94
CA GLU A 126 0.82 -4.25 -3.95
C GLU A 126 1.48 -4.85 -2.69
N ALA A 127 0.95 -5.95 -2.18
CA ALA A 127 1.49 -6.62 -1.01
C ALA A 127 2.94 -7.11 -1.22
N ARG A 128 3.28 -7.60 -2.42
CA ARG A 128 4.65 -7.98 -2.78
C ARG A 128 5.58 -6.77 -2.81
N LEU A 129 5.13 -5.67 -3.43
CA LEU A 129 5.90 -4.42 -3.48
C LEU A 129 6.13 -3.84 -2.08
N SER A 130 5.13 -3.95 -1.19
CA SER A 130 5.23 -3.55 0.21
C SER A 130 6.32 -4.30 0.98
N ARG A 131 6.44 -5.61 0.76
CA ARG A 131 7.48 -6.43 1.41
C ARG A 131 8.88 -6.05 0.95
N ALA A 132 9.08 -5.88 -0.37
CA ALA A 132 10.37 -5.46 -0.90
C ALA A 132 10.85 -4.13 -0.30
N GLY A 133 9.94 -3.16 -0.16
CA GLY A 133 10.26 -1.88 0.48
C GLY A 133 10.66 -2.00 1.96
N LEU A 134 10.02 -2.90 2.72
CA LEU A 134 10.39 -3.16 4.12
C LEU A 134 11.77 -3.81 4.25
N GLU A 135 12.12 -4.72 3.36
CA GLU A 135 13.44 -5.35 3.34
C GLU A 135 14.56 -4.34 3.06
N ASP A 136 14.35 -3.41 2.14
CA ASP A 136 15.32 -2.37 1.82
C ASP A 136 15.50 -1.38 2.97
N GLU A 137 14.41 -1.02 3.67
CA GLU A 137 14.43 -0.17 4.85
C GLU A 137 15.19 -0.86 6.00
N ALA A 138 14.91 -2.13 6.25
CA ALA A 138 15.61 -2.92 7.27
C ALA A 138 17.11 -3.02 6.98
N LYS A 139 17.50 -3.28 5.74
CA LYS A 139 18.91 -3.31 5.31
C LYS A 139 19.62 -1.96 5.49
N TYR A 140 18.90 -0.86 5.25
CA TYR A 140 19.46 0.48 5.46
C TYR A 140 19.72 0.77 6.94
N VAL A 141 18.74 0.48 7.82
CA VAL A 141 18.87 0.67 9.26
C VAL A 141 20.00 -0.19 9.82
N VAL A 142 20.11 -1.45 9.42
CA VAL A 142 21.19 -2.35 9.85
C VAL A 142 22.56 -1.81 9.43
N ARG A 143 22.70 -1.30 8.20
CA ARG A 143 23.94 -0.68 7.72
C ARG A 143 24.34 0.55 8.54
N LEU A 144 23.38 1.41 8.88
CA LEU A 144 23.63 2.57 9.74
C LEU A 144 24.11 2.14 11.12
N ALA A 145 23.40 1.21 11.77
CA ALA A 145 23.78 0.70 13.08
C ALA A 145 25.19 0.06 13.09
N GLN A 146 25.54 -0.69 12.04
CA GLN A 146 26.88 -1.27 11.91
C GLN A 146 27.96 -0.20 11.75
N ARG A 147 27.70 0.91 11.05
CA ARG A 147 28.65 2.02 10.91
C ARG A 147 28.87 2.76 12.23
N GLU A 148 27.82 2.96 13.00
CA GLU A 148 27.92 3.63 14.32
C GLU A 148 28.60 2.76 15.37
N LEU A 149 28.35 1.45 15.35
CA LEU A 149 28.95 0.52 16.32
C LEU A 149 30.41 0.17 16.01
N ARG A 150 30.83 0.24 14.75
CA ARG A 150 32.18 -0.13 14.33
C ARG A 150 33.28 0.60 15.06
N PRO A 151 33.31 1.94 15.22
CA PRO A 151 34.35 2.64 15.94
C PRO A 151 34.37 2.29 17.44
N ALA A 152 33.20 2.07 18.04
CA ALA A 152 33.10 1.66 19.44
C ALA A 152 33.64 0.24 19.65
N VAL A 153 33.38 -0.69 18.75
CA VAL A 153 33.93 -2.05 18.80
C VAL A 153 35.42 -2.06 18.55
N GLU A 154 35.94 -1.26 17.63
CA GLU A 154 37.38 -1.12 17.37
C GLU A 154 38.12 -0.50 18.56
N ALA A 155 37.51 0.50 19.26
CA ALA A 155 38.07 1.08 20.47
C ALA A 155 38.15 0.08 21.60
N VAL A 156 37.08 -0.69 21.83
CA VAL A 156 37.07 -1.76 22.86
C VAL A 156 38.09 -2.88 22.54
N ALA A 157 38.17 -3.25 21.26
CA ALA A 157 39.15 -4.27 20.83
C ALA A 157 40.60 -3.82 20.98
N ALA A 158 40.90 -2.54 20.79
CA ALA A 158 42.21 -1.94 21.02
C ALA A 158 42.57 -1.91 22.52
N GLU A 159 41.59 -1.72 23.40
CA GLU A 159 41.79 -1.69 24.85
C GLU A 159 42.00 -3.11 25.46
N ILE A 160 41.47 -4.15 24.78
CA ILE A 160 41.61 -5.56 25.22
C ILE A 160 42.92 -6.21 24.75
N GLN A 161 43.63 -5.62 23.75
CA GLN A 161 44.96 -6.09 23.38
C GLN A 161 45.98 -5.57 24.40
N PRO A 162 46.38 -6.36 25.43
CA PRO A 162 47.47 -5.97 26.33
C PRO A 162 48.76 -5.92 25.52
N GLU A 163 49.54 -4.85 25.74
CA GLU A 163 50.92 -4.73 25.29
C GLU A 163 51.70 -6.02 25.62
N GLY A 164 51.77 -6.90 24.62
CA GLY A 164 52.61 -8.07 24.66
C GLY A 164 53.97 -7.68 24.12
N GLY A 165 54.86 -7.22 24.99
CA GLY A 165 56.28 -7.07 24.75
C GLY A 165 57.06 -8.01 25.59
#